data_4d672dae2dea27c7475936cfb8397aca
#
_entry.id   4d672dae2dea27c7475936cfb8397aca
#
_cell.length_a   1.000
_cell.length_b   1.000
_cell.length_c   1.000
_cell.angle_alpha   90.00
_cell.angle_beta   90.00
_cell.angle_gamma   90.00
#
_symmetry.space_group_name_H-M   'P 1'
#
loop_
_entity.id
_entity.type
_entity.pdbx_description
1 polymer ?
#
loop_
_entity_poly.entity_id
_entity_poly.type
_entity_poly.pdbx_seq_one_letter_code
_entity_poly.pdbx_strand_id
1 'polypeptide(L)'
;DETGASQMLLPEGKRKKTIGVKEVEQVIATMARIPPKSVSTDDKKALGTLEADLKRVVFGQDKAIERLSSAIKLSRAGLREPEKPIGNYLFAGPTGVGKTEVAKQLASTLGVELLRFDMSEYMEKHSVSRLIGAPPGYVGFDQGGLLTDGVDQHPHCVLLLDEIEKAHPDVYNILLQVMDN
;
A
#
# COMPACT_ATOMS: atom_id res chain seq x y z
N ASP A 1 -11.80 -10.55 -13.92
CA ASP A 1 -12.50 -10.65 -15.21
C ASP A 1 -13.52 -9.53 -15.51
N GLU A 2 -13.56 -8.49 -14.70
CA GLU A 2 -14.49 -7.37 -14.96
C GLU A 2 -14.18 -6.61 -16.26
N THR A 3 -12.92 -6.54 -16.67
CA THR A 3 -12.53 -5.86 -17.92
C THR A 3 -12.87 -6.66 -19.18
N GLY A 4 -12.80 -7.97 -19.16
CA GLY A 4 -13.13 -8.84 -20.29
C GLY A 4 -14.65 -8.92 -20.52
N ALA A 5 -15.41 -9.11 -19.44
CA ALA A 5 -16.87 -9.12 -19.49
C ALA A 5 -17.44 -7.76 -19.90
N SER A 6 -16.83 -6.65 -19.45
CA SER A 6 -17.25 -5.30 -19.79
C SER A 6 -17.09 -4.98 -21.29
N GLN A 7 -16.07 -5.53 -21.96
CA GLN A 7 -15.89 -5.35 -23.41
C GLN A 7 -16.85 -6.21 -24.27
N MET A 8 -17.26 -7.37 -23.79
CA MET A 8 -18.28 -8.19 -24.47
C MET A 8 -19.65 -7.51 -24.51
N LEU A 9 -19.92 -6.62 -23.54
CA LEU A 9 -21.17 -5.84 -23.47
C LEU A 9 -21.14 -4.58 -24.35
N LEU A 10 -19.99 -4.22 -24.92
CA LEU A 10 -19.91 -3.07 -25.83
C LEU A 10 -20.35 -3.46 -27.25
N PRO A 11 -21.09 -2.59 -27.96
CA PRO A 11 -21.41 -2.77 -29.37
C PRO A 11 -20.13 -2.99 -30.19
N GLU A 12 -20.18 -3.86 -31.21
CA GLU A 12 -19.00 -4.25 -32.02
C GLU A 12 -18.18 -3.07 -32.55
N GLY A 13 -18.83 -1.96 -32.91
CA GLY A 13 -18.16 -0.75 -33.35
C GLY A 13 -17.35 0.01 -32.30
N LYS A 14 -17.55 -0.30 -31.00
CA LYS A 14 -16.82 0.30 -29.87
C LYS A 14 -15.75 -0.61 -29.26
N ARG A 15 -15.65 -1.84 -29.77
CA ARG A 15 -14.62 -2.79 -29.31
C ARG A 15 -13.25 -2.41 -29.88
N LYS A 16 -12.23 -2.41 -29.03
CA LYS A 16 -10.86 -2.21 -29.50
C LYS A 16 -10.46 -3.37 -30.42
N LYS A 17 -10.15 -3.07 -31.68
CA LYS A 17 -9.72 -4.06 -32.68
C LYS A 17 -8.22 -4.35 -32.64
N THR A 18 -7.43 -3.49 -31.99
CA THR A 18 -5.98 -3.62 -31.92
C THR A 18 -5.57 -3.63 -30.45
N ILE A 19 -4.79 -4.62 -30.07
CA ILE A 19 -4.20 -4.73 -28.72
C ILE A 19 -2.78 -4.22 -28.85
N GLY A 20 -2.47 -3.14 -28.13
CA GLY A 20 -1.13 -2.57 -28.04
C GLY A 20 -0.40 -3.01 -26.78
N VAL A 21 0.83 -2.53 -26.64
CA VAL A 21 1.68 -2.84 -25.47
C VAL A 21 1.00 -2.43 -24.16
N LYS A 22 0.32 -1.28 -24.14
CA LYS A 22 -0.38 -0.78 -22.93
C LYS A 22 -1.50 -1.71 -22.46
N GLU A 23 -2.26 -2.29 -23.37
CA GLU A 23 -3.33 -3.21 -23.03
C GLU A 23 -2.75 -4.53 -22.45
N VAL A 24 -1.65 -5.00 -23.01
CA VAL A 24 -0.93 -6.18 -22.51
C VAL A 24 -0.35 -5.92 -21.13
N GLU A 25 0.32 -4.77 -20.94
CA GLU A 25 0.84 -4.34 -19.64
C GLU A 25 -0.27 -4.27 -18.57
N GLN A 26 -1.43 -3.74 -18.93
CA GLN A 26 -2.57 -3.63 -18.00
C GLN A 26 -3.13 -5.00 -17.61
N VAL A 27 -3.22 -5.94 -18.56
CA VAL A 27 -3.67 -7.31 -18.28
C VAL A 27 -2.65 -8.02 -17.39
N ILE A 28 -1.36 -7.92 -17.70
CA ILE A 28 -0.29 -8.50 -16.88
C ILE A 28 -0.31 -7.91 -15.47
N ALA A 29 -0.44 -6.60 -15.35
CA ALA A 29 -0.52 -5.92 -14.06
C ALA A 29 -1.70 -6.44 -13.22
N THR A 30 -2.88 -6.60 -13.85
CA THR A 30 -4.07 -7.13 -13.19
C THR A 30 -3.88 -8.59 -12.75
N MET A 31 -3.32 -9.44 -13.63
CA MET A 31 -3.08 -10.86 -13.32
C MET A 31 -2.04 -11.04 -12.21
N ALA A 32 -0.99 -10.23 -12.21
CA ALA A 32 0.09 -10.25 -11.23
C ALA A 32 -0.24 -9.45 -9.96
N ARG A 33 -1.41 -8.81 -9.89
CA ARG A 33 -1.81 -7.87 -8.81
C ARG A 33 -0.76 -6.76 -8.58
N ILE A 34 -0.08 -6.34 -9.65
CA ILE A 34 0.92 -5.27 -9.62
C ILE A 34 0.26 -3.97 -10.09
N PRO A 35 0.52 -2.82 -9.46
CA PRO A 35 0.00 -1.55 -9.94
C PRO A 35 0.42 -1.30 -11.40
N PRO A 36 -0.50 -0.89 -12.30
CA PRO A 36 -0.18 -0.65 -13.70
C PRO A 36 0.97 0.33 -13.92
N LYS A 37 1.13 1.31 -13.02
CA LYS A 37 2.22 2.28 -13.05
C LYS A 37 3.60 1.65 -12.79
N SER A 38 3.69 0.53 -12.07
CA SER A 38 4.98 -0.12 -11.77
C SER A 38 5.53 -0.97 -12.92
N VAL A 39 4.72 -1.25 -13.92
CA VAL A 39 5.10 -2.02 -15.12
C VAL A 39 5.52 -1.09 -16.26
N SER A 40 5.19 0.19 -16.19
CA SER A 40 5.45 1.16 -17.26
C SER A 40 6.67 2.06 -16.99
N THR A 41 7.17 2.66 -18.07
CA THR A 41 8.24 3.70 -18.02
C THR A 41 7.82 4.92 -17.19
N ASP A 42 6.54 5.04 -16.82
CA ASP A 42 6.02 6.13 -16.00
C ASP A 42 6.42 6.01 -14.51
N ASP A 43 6.80 4.81 -14.04
CA ASP A 43 7.27 4.62 -12.65
C ASP A 43 8.54 5.44 -12.37
N LYS A 44 9.49 5.48 -13.33
CA LYS A 44 10.70 6.30 -13.21
C LYS A 44 10.40 7.80 -13.12
N LYS A 45 9.39 8.26 -13.85
CA LYS A 45 8.96 9.68 -13.79
C LYS A 45 8.26 9.96 -12.47
N ALA A 46 7.34 9.11 -12.03
CA ALA A 46 6.65 9.25 -10.75
C ALA A 46 7.64 9.30 -9.58
N LEU A 47 8.65 8.43 -9.58
CA LEU A 47 9.72 8.45 -8.58
C LEU A 47 10.60 9.70 -8.68
N GLY A 48 10.83 10.21 -9.90
CA GLY A 48 11.56 11.45 -10.13
C GLY A 48 10.91 12.67 -9.50
N THR A 49 9.58 12.78 -9.61
CA THR A 49 8.79 13.91 -9.10
C THR A 49 8.23 13.69 -7.68
N LEU A 50 8.35 12.50 -7.12
CA LEU A 50 7.76 12.10 -5.85
C LEU A 50 7.96 13.13 -4.73
N GLU A 51 9.18 13.59 -4.53
CA GLU A 51 9.50 14.56 -3.50
C GLU A 51 8.81 15.90 -3.73
N ALA A 52 8.85 16.41 -4.96
CA ALA A 52 8.24 17.67 -5.33
C ALA A 52 6.70 17.61 -5.20
N ASP A 53 6.09 16.49 -5.58
CA ASP A 53 4.65 16.28 -5.51
C ASP A 53 4.17 16.18 -4.06
N LEU A 54 4.92 15.51 -3.18
CA LEU A 54 4.63 15.47 -1.75
C LEU A 54 4.78 16.84 -1.10
N LYS A 55 5.84 17.60 -1.41
CA LYS A 55 6.07 18.96 -0.86
C LYS A 55 5.03 19.98 -1.32
N ARG A 56 4.35 19.76 -2.43
CA ARG A 56 3.25 20.61 -2.89
C ARG A 56 2.03 20.58 -1.99
N VAL A 57 1.78 19.46 -1.33
CA VAL A 57 0.55 19.21 -0.57
C VAL A 57 0.80 19.17 0.93
N VAL A 58 1.97 18.71 1.34
CA VAL A 58 2.34 18.61 2.76
C VAL A 58 3.41 19.63 3.08
N PHE A 59 3.02 20.65 3.83
CA PHE A 59 3.89 21.77 4.20
C PHE A 59 4.62 21.52 5.52
N GLY A 60 5.87 22.02 5.61
CA GLY A 60 6.66 21.99 6.83
C GLY A 60 7.23 20.62 7.22
N GLN A 61 7.18 19.62 6.31
CA GLN A 61 7.70 18.28 6.51
C GLN A 61 8.84 17.92 5.56
N ASP A 62 9.56 18.92 5.05
CA ASP A 62 10.57 18.77 4.00
C ASP A 62 11.59 17.67 4.31
N LYS A 63 12.16 17.67 5.51
CA LYS A 63 13.16 16.65 5.93
C LYS A 63 12.60 15.24 5.96
N ALA A 64 11.35 15.07 6.41
CA ALA A 64 10.70 13.77 6.44
C ALA A 64 10.41 13.28 5.02
N ILE A 65 9.91 14.17 4.15
CA ILE A 65 9.61 13.89 2.74
C ILE A 65 10.88 13.54 1.97
N GLU A 66 11.98 14.27 2.15
CA GLU A 66 13.28 13.98 1.54
C GLU A 66 13.79 12.59 1.90
N ARG A 67 13.78 12.26 3.19
CA ARG A 67 14.21 10.93 3.68
C ARG A 67 13.34 9.82 3.13
N LEU A 68 12.01 9.98 3.18
CA LEU A 68 11.04 9.04 2.66
C LEU A 68 11.25 8.81 1.15
N SER A 69 11.32 9.88 0.37
CA SER A 69 11.48 9.83 -1.08
C SER A 69 12.81 9.17 -1.48
N SER A 70 13.90 9.49 -0.77
CA SER A 70 15.22 8.89 -0.99
C SER A 70 15.20 7.39 -0.71
N ALA A 71 14.62 6.96 0.40
CA ALA A 71 14.52 5.56 0.78
C ALA A 71 13.68 4.75 -0.22
N ILE A 72 12.55 5.30 -0.68
CA ILE A 72 11.72 4.66 -1.72
C ILE A 72 12.48 4.55 -3.04
N LYS A 73 13.20 5.60 -3.46
CA LYS A 73 14.03 5.56 -4.68
C LYS A 73 15.12 4.48 -4.61
N LEU A 74 15.81 4.36 -3.47
CA LEU A 74 16.84 3.33 -3.25
C LEU A 74 16.25 1.92 -3.29
N SER A 75 15.11 1.71 -2.63
CA SER A 75 14.41 0.43 -2.64
C SER A 75 13.97 0.03 -4.05
N ARG A 76 13.42 0.96 -4.83
CA ARG A 76 13.01 0.72 -6.22
C ARG A 76 14.18 0.55 -7.18
N ALA A 77 15.37 1.03 -6.83
CA ALA A 77 16.61 0.79 -7.59
C ALA A 77 17.17 -0.63 -7.42
N GLY A 78 16.48 -1.51 -6.69
CA GLY A 78 16.90 -2.91 -6.49
C GLY A 78 17.89 -3.11 -5.35
N LEU A 79 18.11 -2.10 -4.51
CA LEU A 79 19.03 -2.17 -3.36
C LEU A 79 18.37 -2.71 -2.09
N ARG A 80 17.26 -3.46 -2.24
CA ARG A 80 16.55 -4.11 -1.14
C ARG A 80 16.55 -5.62 -1.31
N GLU A 81 16.32 -6.33 -0.22
CA GLU A 81 15.99 -7.75 -0.25
C GLU A 81 14.57 -7.94 -0.83
N PRO A 82 14.38 -8.85 -1.81
CA PRO A 82 13.12 -8.99 -2.55
C PRO A 82 11.90 -9.28 -1.66
N GLU A 83 12.10 -10.02 -0.58
CA GLU A 83 11.04 -10.50 0.31
C GLU A 83 10.62 -9.47 1.37
N LYS A 84 11.44 -8.44 1.59
CA LYS A 84 11.15 -7.40 2.60
C LYS A 84 10.25 -6.29 2.07
N PRO A 85 9.50 -5.62 2.93
CA PRO A 85 8.78 -4.40 2.56
C PRO A 85 9.69 -3.35 1.93
N ILE A 86 9.13 -2.46 1.12
CA ILE A 86 9.89 -1.35 0.51
C ILE A 86 10.55 -0.47 1.58
N GLY A 87 9.90 -0.33 2.72
CA GLY A 87 10.44 0.33 3.89
C GLY A 87 9.40 0.47 4.98
N ASN A 88 9.89 0.57 6.21
CA ASN A 88 9.08 0.80 7.40
C ASN A 88 9.42 2.18 7.94
N TYR A 89 8.41 3.03 8.11
CA TYR A 89 8.60 4.44 8.49
C TYR A 89 7.75 4.79 9.70
N LEU A 90 8.39 5.27 10.75
CA LEU A 90 7.70 5.78 11.93
C LEU A 90 7.64 7.32 11.85
N PHE A 91 6.43 7.86 11.77
CA PHE A 91 6.18 9.29 11.84
C PHE A 91 5.76 9.67 13.26
N ALA A 92 6.66 10.28 14.00
CA ALA A 92 6.41 10.79 15.33
C ALA A 92 6.29 12.33 15.34
N GLY A 93 5.33 12.85 16.08
CA GLY A 93 5.10 14.29 16.19
C GLY A 93 3.68 14.63 16.66
N PRO A 94 3.41 15.90 16.97
CA PRO A 94 2.09 16.34 17.45
C PRO A 94 0.98 16.10 16.42
N THR A 95 -0.26 16.15 16.89
CA THR A 95 -1.45 16.02 16.02
C THR A 95 -1.51 17.20 15.05
N GLY A 96 -2.01 16.95 13.84
CA GLY A 96 -2.25 18.00 12.83
C GLY A 96 -1.04 18.42 11.99
N VAL A 97 0.16 17.83 12.20
CA VAL A 97 1.37 18.18 11.44
C VAL A 97 1.46 17.49 10.06
N GLY A 98 0.46 16.74 9.64
CA GLY A 98 0.40 16.13 8.31
C GLY A 98 0.91 14.70 8.19
N LYS A 99 1.14 13.96 9.31
CA LYS A 99 1.64 12.58 9.27
C LYS A 99 0.78 11.65 8.39
N THR A 100 -0.52 11.65 8.61
CA THR A 100 -1.48 10.84 7.85
C THR A 100 -1.57 11.31 6.39
N GLU A 101 -1.44 12.61 6.16
CA GLU A 101 -1.51 13.20 4.81
C GLU A 101 -0.32 12.78 3.94
N VAL A 102 0.89 12.68 4.52
CA VAL A 102 2.06 12.15 3.80
C VAL A 102 1.78 10.74 3.26
N ALA A 103 1.20 9.85 4.08
CA ALA A 103 0.88 8.49 3.65
C ALA A 103 -0.17 8.44 2.54
N LYS A 104 -1.22 9.27 2.62
CA LYS A 104 -2.26 9.39 1.58
C LYS A 104 -1.66 9.88 0.26
N GLN A 105 -0.87 10.94 0.31
CA GLN A 105 -0.26 11.51 -0.89
C GLN A 105 0.78 10.56 -1.49
N LEU A 106 1.51 9.83 -0.66
CA LEU A 106 2.43 8.79 -1.11
C LEU A 106 1.69 7.71 -1.92
N ALA A 107 0.61 7.14 -1.37
CA ALA A 107 -0.19 6.14 -2.05
C ALA A 107 -0.74 6.66 -3.38
N SER A 108 -1.28 7.87 -3.38
CA SER A 108 -1.80 8.54 -4.58
C SER A 108 -0.73 8.74 -5.66
N THR A 109 0.45 9.24 -5.28
CA THR A 109 1.56 9.52 -6.21
C THR A 109 2.12 8.22 -6.79
N LEU A 110 2.28 7.19 -5.97
CA LEU A 110 2.72 5.87 -6.42
C LEU A 110 1.64 5.10 -7.19
N GLY A 111 0.37 5.53 -7.09
CA GLY A 111 -0.77 4.85 -7.72
C GLY A 111 -1.04 3.48 -7.14
N VAL A 112 -0.84 3.33 -5.82
CA VAL A 112 -1.12 2.13 -5.05
C VAL A 112 -2.25 2.37 -4.06
N GLU A 113 -2.85 1.28 -3.56
CA GLU A 113 -3.90 1.38 -2.54
C GLU A 113 -3.35 1.86 -1.21
N LEU A 114 -4.16 2.61 -0.46
CA LEU A 114 -3.90 2.99 0.92
C LEU A 114 -4.75 2.13 1.85
N LEU A 115 -4.13 1.22 2.57
CA LEU A 115 -4.75 0.45 3.64
C LEU A 115 -4.53 1.20 4.96
N ARG A 116 -5.60 1.78 5.52
CA ARG A 116 -5.53 2.53 6.77
C ARG A 116 -6.25 1.80 7.88
N PHE A 117 -5.56 1.60 9.00
CA PHE A 117 -6.12 1.06 10.23
C PHE A 117 -5.86 2.04 11.37
N ASP A 118 -6.93 2.42 12.07
CA ASP A 118 -6.85 3.23 13.29
C ASP A 118 -6.63 2.30 14.47
N MET A 119 -5.48 2.39 15.09
CA MET A 119 -5.08 1.48 16.17
C MET A 119 -5.86 1.71 17.47
N SER A 120 -6.59 2.81 17.59
CA SER A 120 -7.52 3.01 18.69
C SER A 120 -8.67 1.98 18.71
N GLU A 121 -9.00 1.38 17.58
CA GLU A 121 -9.98 0.30 17.47
C GLU A 121 -9.41 -1.06 17.91
N TYR A 122 -8.08 -1.17 18.05
CA TYR A 122 -7.35 -2.41 18.34
C TYR A 122 -6.60 -2.35 19.68
N MET A 123 -7.18 -1.68 20.66
CA MET A 123 -6.63 -1.57 22.03
C MET A 123 -6.83 -2.86 22.83
N GLU A 124 -7.89 -3.60 22.54
CA GLU A 124 -8.28 -4.80 23.27
C GLU A 124 -7.81 -6.07 22.56
N LYS A 125 -7.44 -7.10 23.33
CA LYS A 125 -6.92 -8.36 22.80
C LYS A 125 -7.87 -9.03 21.79
N HIS A 126 -9.17 -8.97 22.00
CA HIS A 126 -10.14 -9.57 21.08
C HIS A 126 -10.22 -8.84 19.74
N SER A 127 -9.96 -7.54 19.71
CA SER A 127 -9.94 -6.77 18.46
C SER A 127 -8.70 -7.04 17.62
N VAL A 128 -7.58 -7.45 18.24
CA VAL A 128 -6.38 -7.89 17.53
C VAL A 128 -6.67 -9.11 16.65
N SER A 129 -7.44 -10.08 17.15
CA SER A 129 -7.84 -11.25 16.34
C SER A 129 -8.67 -10.88 15.10
N ARG A 130 -9.41 -9.79 15.16
CA ARG A 130 -10.16 -9.25 14.03
C ARG A 130 -9.24 -8.58 12.98
N LEU A 131 -8.13 -8.02 13.45
CA LEU A 131 -7.13 -7.38 12.57
C LEU A 131 -6.30 -8.41 11.80
N ILE A 132 -5.83 -9.46 12.47
CA ILE A 132 -4.85 -10.41 11.92
C ILE A 132 -5.40 -11.83 11.68
N GLY A 133 -6.64 -12.09 12.07
CA GLY A 133 -7.25 -13.43 12.09
C GLY A 133 -7.09 -14.12 13.45
N ALA A 134 -7.96 -15.10 13.70
CA ALA A 134 -7.91 -15.92 14.91
C ALA A 134 -6.90 -17.06 14.74
N PRO A 135 -6.13 -17.43 15.79
CA PRO A 135 -5.25 -18.59 15.75
C PRO A 135 -6.03 -19.90 15.52
N PRO A 136 -5.39 -20.94 14.96
CA PRO A 136 -6.01 -22.25 14.80
C PRO A 136 -6.62 -22.79 16.11
N GLY A 137 -7.86 -23.27 16.05
CA GLY A 137 -8.59 -23.81 17.20
C GLY A 137 -9.46 -22.81 17.97
N TYR A 138 -9.46 -21.54 17.58
CA TYR A 138 -10.36 -20.53 18.13
C TYR A 138 -11.58 -20.30 17.22
N VAL A 139 -12.69 -19.85 17.81
CA VAL A 139 -13.89 -19.48 17.06
C VAL A 139 -13.58 -18.33 16.11
N GLY A 140 -13.91 -18.50 14.82
CA GLY A 140 -13.60 -17.49 13.79
C GLY A 140 -12.26 -17.71 13.06
N PHE A 141 -11.59 -18.85 13.27
CA PHE A 141 -10.36 -19.20 12.55
C PHE A 141 -10.51 -19.18 11.01
N ASP A 142 -11.69 -19.56 10.50
CA ASP A 142 -11.98 -19.53 9.06
C ASP A 142 -12.18 -18.12 8.49
N GLN A 143 -12.25 -17.10 9.36
CA GLN A 143 -12.33 -15.72 8.95
C GLN A 143 -10.93 -15.12 8.95
N GLY A 144 -10.47 -14.68 7.76
CA GLY A 144 -9.22 -13.94 7.63
C GLY A 144 -9.19 -12.66 8.49
N GLY A 145 -8.02 -12.11 8.72
CA GLY A 145 -7.89 -10.83 9.39
C GLY A 145 -8.05 -9.67 8.41
N LEU A 146 -8.61 -8.56 8.87
CA LEU A 146 -8.82 -7.38 8.02
C LEU A 146 -7.52 -6.87 7.39
N LEU A 147 -6.42 -6.91 8.12
CA LEU A 147 -5.10 -6.50 7.64
C LEU A 147 -4.52 -7.55 6.68
N THR A 148 -4.58 -8.82 7.02
CA THR A 148 -4.05 -9.91 6.19
C THR A 148 -4.80 -10.02 4.88
N ASP A 149 -6.13 -9.95 4.90
CA ASP A 149 -6.98 -9.98 3.71
C ASP A 149 -6.75 -8.73 2.85
N GLY A 150 -6.62 -7.56 3.47
CA GLY A 150 -6.34 -6.31 2.77
C GLY A 150 -5.01 -6.36 2.02
N VAL A 151 -3.95 -6.87 2.66
CA VAL A 151 -2.63 -7.01 2.03
C VAL A 151 -2.63 -8.10 0.96
N ASP A 152 -3.35 -9.21 1.17
CA ASP A 152 -3.47 -10.26 0.14
C ASP A 152 -4.21 -9.76 -1.12
N GLN A 153 -5.24 -8.94 -0.94
CA GLN A 153 -5.96 -8.31 -2.05
C GLN A 153 -5.12 -7.23 -2.75
N HIS A 154 -4.32 -6.49 -1.99
CA HIS A 154 -3.49 -5.39 -2.47
C HIS A 154 -2.03 -5.56 -2.04
N PRO A 155 -1.27 -6.52 -2.64
CA PRO A 155 0.12 -6.80 -2.25
C PRO A 155 1.06 -5.60 -2.38
N HIS A 156 0.72 -4.67 -3.27
CA HIS A 156 1.42 -3.40 -3.45
C HIS A 156 0.57 -2.27 -2.91
N CYS A 157 0.71 -1.96 -1.64
CA CYS A 157 -0.06 -0.92 -0.95
C CYS A 157 0.83 -0.07 -0.06
N VAL A 158 0.30 1.06 0.38
CA VAL A 158 0.80 1.80 1.54
C VAL A 158 -0.05 1.38 2.73
N LEU A 159 0.56 0.68 3.68
CA LEU A 159 -0.10 0.31 4.93
C LEU A 159 0.15 1.42 5.95
N LEU A 160 -0.93 2.06 6.41
CA LEU A 160 -0.89 3.10 7.45
C LEU A 160 -1.55 2.58 8.72
N LEU A 161 -0.76 2.47 9.77
CA LEU A 161 -1.22 2.19 11.13
C LEU A 161 -1.25 3.50 11.90
N ASP A 162 -2.42 4.13 11.98
CA ASP A 162 -2.60 5.42 12.62
C ASP A 162 -2.73 5.25 14.14
N GLU A 163 -2.20 6.19 14.92
CA GLU A 163 -2.20 6.15 16.39
C GLU A 163 -1.63 4.85 16.99
N ILE A 164 -0.51 4.41 16.44
CA ILE A 164 0.11 3.12 16.78
C ILE A 164 0.37 2.96 18.30
N GLU A 165 0.57 4.04 19.01
CA GLU A 165 0.77 4.06 20.48
C GLU A 165 -0.45 3.55 21.27
N LYS A 166 -1.64 3.50 20.65
CA LYS A 166 -2.85 2.98 21.28
C LYS A 166 -3.05 1.48 21.05
N ALA A 167 -2.28 0.87 20.15
CA ALA A 167 -2.42 -0.54 19.82
C ALA A 167 -2.14 -1.46 21.01
N HIS A 168 -2.86 -2.59 21.07
CA HIS A 168 -2.51 -3.66 22.00
C HIS A 168 -1.08 -4.17 21.76
N PRO A 169 -0.31 -4.56 22.80
CA PRO A 169 1.06 -5.05 22.66
C PRO A 169 1.24 -6.18 21.66
N ASP A 170 0.26 -7.07 21.48
CA ASP A 170 0.33 -8.16 20.53
C ASP A 170 0.46 -7.67 19.06
N VAL A 171 -0.06 -6.47 18.75
CA VAL A 171 0.10 -5.85 17.42
C VAL A 171 1.57 -5.53 17.15
N TYR A 172 2.30 -5.03 18.14
CA TYR A 172 3.73 -4.73 17.98
C TYR A 172 4.55 -5.99 17.69
N ASN A 173 4.24 -7.11 18.34
CA ASN A 173 4.94 -8.38 18.11
C ASN A 173 4.78 -8.87 16.67
N ILE A 174 3.61 -8.67 16.10
CA ILE A 174 3.33 -9.04 14.71
C ILE A 174 4.05 -8.09 13.74
N LEU A 175 4.01 -6.80 14.01
CA LEU A 175 4.70 -5.82 13.18
C LEU A 175 6.20 -6.06 13.16
N LEU A 176 6.82 -6.44 14.29
CA LEU A 176 8.24 -6.80 14.33
C LEU A 176 8.53 -7.97 13.38
N GLN A 177 7.69 -9.01 13.36
CA GLN A 177 7.86 -10.13 12.44
C GLN A 177 7.76 -9.70 10.97
N VAL A 178 6.83 -8.81 10.64
CA VAL A 178 6.67 -8.28 9.27
C VAL A 178 7.85 -7.40 8.85
N MET A 179 8.49 -6.73 9.79
CA MET A 179 9.61 -5.82 9.54
C MET A 179 10.95 -6.54 9.43
N ASP A 180 11.10 -7.68 10.11
CA ASP A 180 12.35 -8.45 10.17
C ASP A 180 12.49 -9.49 9.05
N ASN A 181 11.37 -9.87 8.41
CA ASN A 181 11.36 -10.85 7.31
C ASN A 181 11.52 -10.20 5.94
#